data_bbd112ec921856eb7df5d481bcc62d9a
#
_entry.id   bbd112ec921856eb7df5d481bcc62d9a
#
_cell.length_a   1.000
_cell.length_b   1.000
_cell.length_c   1.000
_cell.angle_alpha   90.00
_cell.angle_beta   90.00
_cell.angle_gamma   90.00
#
_symmetry.space_group_name_H-M   'P 1'
#
loop_
_entity.id
_entity.type
_entity.pdbx_description
1 polymer ?
#
loop_
_entity_poly.entity_id
_entity_poly.type
_entity_poly.pdbx_seq_one_letter_code
_entity_poly.pdbx_strand_id
1 'polypeptide(L)'
;MYFDRRLWAMMAGLRGRVAAAVALGLLAMGVGILRFVFLGRVLALVFSGAPVRSIVEAVVATAACVLLRAWLDHRRTVLAQHMAGRVQATLRARLFDRIAALGPAWFSGERTGGVMLAVVDGVEQLQTFFGVYLPQLVIAACAPVMIFAVLAWWDVPTAAILLVAALVTLALPQLVHRADRRAALARSAAFKAFGEEFLDAVQGLPTLKAFGQSTAFGAKLAAKARALSDSTFWVLALGLLTRLFTDLGTGLGAAAAIAVGAWRVRHGDMSLEALLIVLMAGSEIFRPLRDLRAVLHQGM
;
A
#
# COMPACT_ATOMS: atom_id res chain seq x y z
N MET A 1 -11.28 -0.42 9.92
CA MET A 1 -11.77 -0.34 8.53
C MET A 1 -13.28 -0.37 8.60
N TYR A 2 -13.95 0.70 8.24
CA TYR A 2 -15.40 0.71 8.14
C TYR A 2 -15.78 0.18 6.75
N PHE A 3 -16.23 -1.07 6.67
CA PHE A 3 -16.97 -1.57 5.53
C PHE A 3 -18.34 -0.90 5.55
N ASP A 4 -18.45 0.30 5.01
CA ASP A 4 -19.73 0.98 4.91
C ASP A 4 -20.57 0.27 3.82
N ARG A 5 -21.72 -0.25 4.25
CA ARG A 5 -22.68 -0.96 3.38
C ARG A 5 -23.11 -0.11 2.18
N ARG A 6 -23.04 1.23 2.31
CA ARG A 6 -23.33 2.20 1.24
C ARG A 6 -22.26 2.19 0.15
N LEU A 7 -20.97 2.07 0.52
CA LEU A 7 -19.88 1.93 -0.44
C LEU A 7 -20.01 0.65 -1.28
N TRP A 8 -20.44 -0.46 -0.64
CA TRP A 8 -20.71 -1.72 -1.33
C TRP A 8 -21.90 -1.66 -2.30
N ALA A 9 -22.94 -0.91 -1.96
CA ALA A 9 -24.09 -0.70 -2.86
C ALA A 9 -23.70 0.10 -4.13
N MET A 10 -22.75 1.03 -4.01
CA MET A 10 -22.20 1.79 -5.15
C MET A 10 -21.37 0.91 -6.09
N MET A 11 -20.86 -0.23 -5.61
CA MET A 11 -20.08 -1.19 -6.39
C MET A 11 -20.93 -2.13 -7.28
N ALA A 12 -22.26 -2.12 -7.18
CA ALA A 12 -23.10 -3.11 -7.88
C ALA A 12 -22.84 -3.19 -9.40
N GLY A 13 -22.51 -2.06 -10.06
CA GLY A 13 -22.15 -2.01 -11.47
C GLY A 13 -20.66 -2.21 -11.79
N LEU A 14 -19.78 -2.31 -10.77
CA LEU A 14 -18.32 -2.39 -10.93
C LEU A 14 -17.71 -3.73 -10.52
N ARG A 15 -18.51 -4.61 -9.90
CA ARG A 15 -18.04 -5.89 -9.33
C ARG A 15 -17.24 -6.74 -10.32
N GLY A 16 -17.75 -6.87 -11.57
CA GLY A 16 -17.05 -7.64 -12.60
C GLY A 16 -15.68 -7.07 -12.97
N ARG A 17 -15.55 -5.73 -12.99
CA ARG A 17 -14.28 -5.07 -13.31
C ARG A 17 -13.28 -5.15 -12.15
N VAL A 18 -13.75 -5.01 -10.90
CA VAL A 18 -12.93 -5.24 -9.73
C VAL A 18 -12.43 -6.68 -9.70
N ALA A 19 -13.31 -7.65 -9.95
CA ALA A 19 -12.94 -9.06 -10.07
C ALA A 19 -11.90 -9.30 -11.18
N ALA A 20 -12.07 -8.66 -12.35
CA ALA A 20 -11.11 -8.74 -13.45
C ALA A 20 -9.75 -8.11 -13.06
N ALA A 21 -9.73 -6.96 -12.36
CA ALA A 21 -8.51 -6.34 -11.88
C ALA A 21 -7.78 -7.22 -10.84
N VAL A 22 -8.54 -7.86 -9.95
CA VAL A 22 -8.01 -8.83 -8.98
C VAL A 22 -7.45 -10.06 -9.71
N ALA A 23 -8.18 -10.63 -10.65
CA ALA A 23 -7.74 -11.79 -11.44
C ALA A 23 -6.45 -11.48 -12.21
N LEU A 24 -6.37 -10.34 -12.90
CA LEU A 24 -5.15 -9.88 -13.57
C LEU A 24 -3.98 -9.71 -12.59
N GLY A 25 -4.24 -9.18 -11.39
CA GLY A 25 -3.23 -9.03 -10.36
C GLY A 25 -2.72 -10.37 -9.81
N LEU A 26 -3.61 -11.33 -9.58
CA LEU A 26 -3.24 -12.69 -9.16
C LEU A 26 -2.49 -13.44 -10.26
N LEU A 27 -2.90 -13.28 -11.52
CA LEU A 27 -2.16 -13.84 -12.68
C LEU A 27 -0.77 -13.21 -12.81
N ALA A 28 -0.65 -11.89 -12.71
CA ALA A 28 0.63 -11.20 -12.74
C ALA A 28 1.54 -11.66 -11.59
N MET A 29 0.98 -11.92 -10.41
CA MET A 29 1.71 -12.48 -9.29
C MET A 29 2.15 -13.92 -9.56
N GLY A 30 1.30 -14.78 -10.11
CA GLY A 30 1.65 -16.15 -10.49
C GLY A 30 2.81 -16.18 -11.50
N VAL A 31 2.74 -15.34 -12.53
CA VAL A 31 3.85 -15.17 -13.50
C VAL A 31 5.11 -14.62 -12.81
N GLY A 32 4.95 -13.73 -11.82
CA GLY A 32 6.05 -13.21 -11.01
C GLY A 32 6.76 -14.30 -10.20
N ILE A 33 6.02 -15.22 -9.61
CA ILE A 33 6.57 -16.39 -8.91
C ILE A 33 7.30 -17.30 -9.91
N LEU A 34 6.66 -17.61 -11.03
CA LEU A 34 7.25 -18.46 -12.07
C LEU A 34 8.56 -17.87 -12.62
N ARG A 35 8.65 -16.57 -12.76
CA ARG A 35 9.90 -15.88 -13.10
C ARG A 35 11.02 -16.21 -12.12
N PHE A 36 10.75 -16.21 -10.84
CA PHE A 36 11.75 -16.52 -9.80
C PHE A 36 12.10 -18.00 -9.75
N VAL A 37 11.14 -18.88 -10.06
CA VAL A 37 11.43 -20.31 -10.26
C VAL A 37 12.42 -20.52 -11.38
N PHE A 38 12.20 -19.88 -12.56
CA PHE A 38 13.15 -19.97 -13.66
C PHE A 38 14.50 -19.33 -13.33
N LEU A 39 14.50 -18.20 -12.60
CA LEU A 39 15.76 -17.56 -12.17
C LEU A 39 16.54 -18.46 -11.20
N GLY A 40 15.88 -19.11 -10.24
CA GLY A 40 16.50 -20.08 -9.35
C GLY A 40 17.06 -21.27 -10.13
N ARG A 41 16.35 -21.75 -11.17
CA ARG A 41 16.81 -22.79 -12.06
C ARG A 41 18.02 -22.36 -12.89
N VAL A 42 18.07 -21.11 -13.40
CA VAL A 42 19.25 -20.56 -14.09
C VAL A 42 20.47 -20.67 -13.19
N LEU A 43 20.37 -20.22 -11.94
CA LEU A 43 21.46 -20.31 -10.98
C LEU A 43 21.90 -21.77 -10.73
N ALA A 44 20.94 -22.66 -10.51
CA ALA A 44 21.23 -24.08 -10.31
C ALA A 44 21.95 -24.72 -11.51
N LEU A 45 21.52 -24.40 -12.75
CA LEU A 45 22.18 -24.87 -13.99
C LEU A 45 23.61 -24.33 -14.14
N VAL A 46 23.84 -23.09 -13.76
CA VAL A 46 25.20 -22.48 -13.78
C VAL A 46 26.09 -23.18 -12.75
N PHE A 47 25.62 -23.39 -11.54
CA PHE A 47 26.40 -24.08 -10.48
C PHE A 47 26.67 -25.55 -10.78
N SER A 48 25.77 -26.24 -11.50
CA SER A 48 25.95 -27.61 -11.92
C SER A 48 26.83 -27.81 -13.18
N GLY A 49 27.27 -26.70 -13.81
CA GLY A 49 28.03 -26.75 -15.05
C GLY A 49 27.23 -27.28 -16.24
N ALA A 50 25.92 -27.05 -16.26
CA ALA A 50 25.04 -27.50 -17.33
C ALA A 50 25.40 -26.90 -18.71
N PRO A 51 25.00 -27.54 -19.82
CA PRO A 51 25.28 -27.02 -21.17
C PRO A 51 24.62 -25.66 -21.36
N VAL A 52 25.34 -24.77 -22.08
CA VAL A 52 24.92 -23.37 -22.34
C VAL A 52 23.51 -23.28 -22.89
N ARG A 53 23.11 -24.24 -23.73
CA ARG A 53 21.76 -24.29 -24.30
C ARG A 53 20.65 -24.31 -23.22
N SER A 54 20.79 -25.15 -22.18
CA SER A 54 19.81 -25.24 -21.10
C SER A 54 19.74 -23.94 -20.27
N ILE A 55 20.90 -23.28 -20.09
CA ILE A 55 20.96 -21.97 -19.40
C ILE A 55 20.24 -20.93 -20.23
N VAL A 56 20.48 -20.86 -21.55
CA VAL A 56 19.82 -19.91 -22.46
C VAL A 56 18.32 -20.14 -22.49
N GLU A 57 17.84 -21.38 -22.56
CA GLU A 57 16.41 -21.70 -22.50
C GLU A 57 15.76 -21.18 -21.21
N ALA A 58 16.38 -21.36 -20.05
CA ALA A 58 15.89 -20.87 -18.76
C ALA A 58 15.92 -19.33 -18.66
N VAL A 59 16.94 -18.67 -19.24
CA VAL A 59 17.03 -17.20 -19.33
C VAL A 59 15.92 -16.64 -20.22
N VAL A 60 15.68 -17.26 -21.39
CA VAL A 60 14.59 -16.86 -22.30
C VAL A 60 13.22 -17.02 -21.62
N ALA A 61 13.00 -18.13 -20.90
CA ALA A 61 11.78 -18.34 -20.13
C ALA A 61 11.60 -17.27 -19.04
N THR A 62 12.68 -16.91 -18.33
CA THR A 62 12.68 -15.82 -17.35
C THR A 62 12.31 -14.48 -18.00
N ALA A 63 12.92 -14.15 -19.14
CA ALA A 63 12.63 -12.93 -19.88
C ALA A 63 11.18 -12.89 -20.38
N ALA A 64 10.66 -14.01 -20.89
CA ALA A 64 9.25 -14.12 -21.30
C ALA A 64 8.30 -13.88 -20.11
N CYS A 65 8.59 -14.42 -18.94
CA CYS A 65 7.82 -14.16 -17.71
C CYS A 65 7.87 -12.68 -17.30
N VAL A 66 9.02 -12.01 -17.44
CA VAL A 66 9.14 -10.56 -17.15
C VAL A 66 8.24 -9.74 -18.07
N LEU A 67 8.30 -10.01 -19.38
CA LEU A 67 7.49 -9.30 -20.38
C LEU A 67 5.99 -9.56 -20.18
N LEU A 68 5.60 -10.82 -19.95
CA LEU A 68 4.22 -11.19 -19.70
C LEU A 68 3.68 -10.53 -18.43
N ARG A 69 4.48 -10.52 -17.35
CA ARG A 69 4.10 -9.83 -16.10
C ARG A 69 3.93 -8.33 -16.33
N ALA A 70 4.86 -7.68 -17.02
CA ALA A 70 4.76 -6.26 -17.32
C ALA A 70 3.49 -5.93 -18.11
N TRP A 71 3.14 -6.78 -19.09
CA TRP A 71 1.91 -6.65 -19.87
C TRP A 71 0.65 -6.82 -19.00
N LEU A 72 0.61 -7.82 -18.11
CA LEU A 72 -0.50 -8.05 -17.18
C LEU A 72 -0.67 -6.87 -16.20
N ASP A 73 0.44 -6.38 -15.62
CA ASP A 73 0.43 -5.23 -14.71
C ASP A 73 -0.04 -3.96 -15.43
N HIS A 74 0.39 -3.74 -16.68
CA HIS A 74 -0.11 -2.64 -17.51
C HIS A 74 -1.61 -2.74 -17.74
N ARG A 75 -2.11 -3.91 -18.17
CA ARG A 75 -3.55 -4.15 -18.39
C ARG A 75 -4.37 -3.95 -17.11
N ARG A 76 -3.86 -4.43 -15.98
CA ARG A 76 -4.47 -4.22 -14.67
C ARG A 76 -4.57 -2.73 -14.34
N THR A 77 -3.48 -1.98 -14.53
CA THR A 77 -3.43 -0.54 -14.23
C THR A 77 -4.39 0.24 -15.11
N VAL A 78 -4.43 -0.01 -16.41
CA VAL A 78 -5.37 0.63 -17.35
C VAL A 78 -6.81 0.34 -16.95
N LEU A 79 -7.14 -0.93 -16.62
CA LEU A 79 -8.48 -1.30 -16.17
C LEU A 79 -8.85 -0.57 -14.86
N ALA A 80 -7.93 -0.49 -13.92
CA ALA A 80 -8.11 0.20 -12.64
C ALA A 80 -8.38 1.71 -12.84
N GLN A 81 -7.60 2.36 -13.69
CA GLN A 81 -7.78 3.78 -14.00
C GLN A 81 -9.11 4.07 -14.70
N HIS A 82 -9.52 3.23 -15.66
CA HIS A 82 -10.81 3.36 -16.30
C HIS A 82 -11.99 3.16 -15.32
N MET A 83 -11.87 2.23 -14.38
CA MET A 83 -12.87 2.07 -13.32
C MET A 83 -12.94 3.31 -12.43
N ALA A 84 -11.79 3.76 -11.97
CA ALA A 84 -11.65 4.93 -11.12
C ALA A 84 -12.27 6.19 -11.76
N GLY A 85 -11.97 6.46 -13.03
CA GLY A 85 -12.54 7.59 -13.77
C GLY A 85 -14.07 7.52 -13.91
N ARG A 86 -14.65 6.31 -14.10
CA ARG A 86 -16.11 6.16 -14.15
C ARG A 86 -16.77 6.40 -12.80
N VAL A 87 -16.17 5.90 -11.71
CA VAL A 87 -16.65 6.18 -10.34
C VAL A 87 -16.64 7.68 -10.09
N GLN A 88 -15.53 8.33 -10.41
CA GLN A 88 -15.36 9.76 -10.27
C GLN A 88 -16.42 10.56 -11.03
N ALA A 89 -16.61 10.28 -12.32
CA ALA A 89 -17.62 10.95 -13.15
C ALA A 89 -19.03 10.76 -12.59
N THR A 90 -19.40 9.54 -12.19
CA THR A 90 -20.73 9.24 -11.64
C THR A 90 -20.95 9.95 -10.30
N LEU A 91 -19.94 9.98 -9.44
CA LEU A 91 -20.04 10.64 -8.14
C LEU A 91 -20.15 12.16 -8.29
N ARG A 92 -19.33 12.75 -9.17
CA ARG A 92 -19.40 14.20 -9.45
C ARG A 92 -20.76 14.59 -10.02
N ALA A 93 -21.31 13.84 -10.96
CA ALA A 93 -22.65 14.10 -11.50
C ALA A 93 -23.71 14.05 -10.38
N ARG A 94 -23.73 12.99 -9.57
CA ARG A 94 -24.69 12.86 -8.46
C ARG A 94 -24.55 13.95 -7.40
N LEU A 95 -23.30 14.37 -7.09
CA LEU A 95 -23.05 15.45 -6.16
C LEU A 95 -23.54 16.78 -6.74
N PHE A 96 -23.27 17.03 -8.02
CA PHE A 96 -23.75 18.22 -8.71
C PHE A 96 -25.28 18.32 -8.71
N ASP A 97 -25.96 17.22 -9.07
CA ASP A 97 -27.44 17.16 -9.05
C ASP A 97 -27.98 17.43 -7.64
N ARG A 98 -27.33 16.87 -6.63
CA ARG A 98 -27.73 17.07 -5.22
C ARG A 98 -27.53 18.52 -4.77
N ILE A 99 -26.39 19.12 -5.17
CA ILE A 99 -26.04 20.51 -4.88
C ILE A 99 -27.02 21.45 -5.58
N ALA A 100 -27.34 21.20 -6.85
CA ALA A 100 -28.31 21.98 -7.61
C ALA A 100 -29.72 21.91 -6.97
N ALA A 101 -30.12 20.75 -6.49
CA ALA A 101 -31.42 20.55 -5.81
C ALA A 101 -31.54 21.28 -4.46
N LEU A 102 -30.41 21.59 -3.78
CA LEU A 102 -30.42 22.34 -2.52
C LEU A 102 -30.66 23.83 -2.71
N GLY A 103 -30.45 24.35 -3.94
CA GLY A 103 -30.68 25.73 -4.30
C GLY A 103 -29.67 26.72 -3.73
N PRO A 104 -29.69 27.98 -4.22
CA PRO A 104 -28.68 28.99 -3.88
C PRO A 104 -28.69 29.43 -2.41
N ALA A 105 -29.84 29.35 -1.74
CA ALA A 105 -29.98 29.74 -0.34
C ALA A 105 -29.18 28.84 0.62
N TRP A 106 -28.81 27.62 0.22
CA TRP A 106 -28.00 26.71 1.01
C TRP A 106 -26.51 27.08 1.01
N PHE A 107 -26.06 27.82 0.02
CA PHE A 107 -24.67 28.26 -0.18
C PHE A 107 -24.39 29.57 0.56
N SER A 108 -24.44 29.58 1.88
CA SER A 108 -23.94 30.70 2.67
C SER A 108 -22.46 30.50 3.01
N GLY A 109 -21.64 31.51 2.73
CA GLY A 109 -20.20 31.71 2.98
C GLY A 109 -19.34 30.52 3.42
N GLU A 110 -19.46 30.07 4.66
CA GLU A 110 -18.62 29.02 5.24
C GLU A 110 -18.85 27.60 4.67
N ARG A 111 -20.02 27.33 4.09
CA ARG A 111 -20.36 25.99 3.56
C ARG A 111 -19.82 25.73 2.18
N THR A 112 -19.57 26.77 1.40
CA THR A 112 -19.10 26.65 0.00
C THR A 112 -17.72 25.99 -0.06
N GLY A 113 -16.79 26.36 0.81
CA GLY A 113 -15.46 25.77 0.87
C GLY A 113 -15.47 24.28 1.22
N GLY A 114 -16.29 23.87 2.20
CA GLY A 114 -16.43 22.47 2.59
C GLY A 114 -17.03 21.58 1.49
N VAL A 115 -18.01 22.12 0.75
CA VAL A 115 -18.62 21.41 -0.39
C VAL A 115 -17.62 21.25 -1.53
N MET A 116 -16.87 22.32 -1.85
CA MET A 116 -15.82 22.27 -2.87
C MET A 116 -14.77 21.21 -2.54
N LEU A 117 -14.30 21.19 -1.30
CA LEU A 117 -13.36 20.18 -0.81
C LEU A 117 -13.93 18.76 -0.93
N ALA A 118 -15.19 18.54 -0.56
CA ALA A 118 -15.84 17.25 -0.69
C ALA A 118 -15.99 16.77 -2.15
N VAL A 119 -16.28 17.69 -3.08
CA VAL A 119 -16.45 17.37 -4.50
C VAL A 119 -15.11 17.12 -5.19
N VAL A 120 -14.06 17.80 -4.80
CA VAL A 120 -12.72 17.65 -5.40
C VAL A 120 -11.97 16.52 -4.69
N ASP A 121 -11.57 16.73 -3.44
CA ASP A 121 -10.68 15.82 -2.72
C ASP A 121 -11.40 14.55 -2.24
N GLY A 122 -12.65 14.65 -1.76
CA GLY A 122 -13.42 13.51 -1.31
C GLY A 122 -13.72 12.50 -2.42
N VAL A 123 -13.99 12.98 -3.64
CA VAL A 123 -14.22 12.12 -4.80
C VAL A 123 -12.92 11.46 -5.26
N GLU A 124 -11.78 12.18 -5.20
CA GLU A 124 -10.47 11.64 -5.55
C GLU A 124 -10.03 10.52 -4.58
N GLN A 125 -10.27 10.69 -3.28
CA GLN A 125 -10.01 9.64 -2.30
C GLN A 125 -10.82 8.37 -2.57
N LEU A 126 -12.10 8.49 -2.95
CA LEU A 126 -12.94 7.35 -3.33
C LEU A 126 -12.46 6.68 -4.61
N GLN A 127 -11.97 7.46 -5.57
CA GLN A 127 -11.34 6.94 -6.79
C GLN A 127 -10.15 6.03 -6.45
N THR A 128 -9.24 6.51 -5.62
CA THR A 128 -8.06 5.76 -5.16
C THR A 128 -8.47 4.50 -4.40
N PHE A 129 -9.51 4.60 -3.56
CA PHE A 129 -10.03 3.45 -2.82
C PHE A 129 -10.52 2.32 -3.74
N PHE A 130 -11.35 2.63 -4.73
CA PHE A 130 -11.92 1.61 -5.62
C PHE A 130 -10.95 1.13 -6.71
N GLY A 131 -10.12 2.05 -7.24
CA GLY A 131 -9.21 1.76 -8.35
C GLY A 131 -7.95 1.02 -7.92
N VAL A 132 -7.40 1.36 -6.76
CA VAL A 132 -6.09 0.86 -6.34
C VAL A 132 -6.17 0.03 -5.06
N TYR A 133 -6.77 0.61 -3.99
CA TYR A 133 -6.73 0.00 -2.67
C TYR A 133 -7.48 -1.33 -2.60
N LEU A 134 -8.71 -1.40 -3.07
CA LEU A 134 -9.56 -2.58 -2.94
C LEU A 134 -9.00 -3.81 -3.70
N PRO A 135 -8.58 -3.71 -4.99
CA PRO A 135 -7.92 -4.81 -5.67
C PRO A 135 -6.62 -5.23 -4.99
N GLN A 136 -5.81 -4.27 -4.53
CA GLN A 136 -4.54 -4.57 -3.86
C GLN A 136 -4.72 -5.27 -2.51
N LEU A 137 -5.78 -4.93 -1.76
CA LEU A 137 -6.11 -5.59 -0.50
C LEU A 137 -6.38 -7.09 -0.70
N VAL A 138 -7.19 -7.43 -1.73
CA VAL A 138 -7.50 -8.84 -2.04
C VAL A 138 -6.24 -9.59 -2.48
N ILE A 139 -5.43 -8.98 -3.35
CA ILE A 139 -4.18 -9.59 -3.80
C ILE A 139 -3.23 -9.81 -2.61
N ALA A 140 -3.06 -8.82 -1.73
CA ALA A 140 -2.20 -8.93 -0.56
C ALA A 140 -2.67 -10.01 0.43
N ALA A 141 -3.98 -10.22 0.55
CA ALA A 141 -4.54 -11.29 1.38
C ALA A 141 -4.32 -12.69 0.78
N CYS A 142 -4.43 -12.82 -0.56
CA CYS A 142 -4.23 -14.09 -1.25
C CYS A 142 -2.75 -14.45 -1.46
N ALA A 143 -1.88 -13.45 -1.52
CA ALA A 143 -0.47 -13.60 -1.86
C ALA A 143 0.30 -14.62 -0.99
N PRO A 144 0.27 -14.55 0.34
CA PRO A 144 1.02 -15.48 1.18
C PRO A 144 0.62 -16.94 0.94
N VAL A 145 -0.69 -17.17 0.78
CA VAL A 145 -1.23 -18.54 0.56
C VAL A 145 -0.82 -19.05 -0.81
N MET A 146 -0.92 -18.23 -1.84
CA MET A 146 -0.57 -18.62 -3.21
C MET A 146 0.93 -18.92 -3.34
N ILE A 147 1.78 -18.08 -2.75
CA ILE A 147 3.22 -18.28 -2.78
C ILE A 147 3.59 -19.53 -1.96
N PHE A 148 3.00 -19.71 -0.78
CA PHE A 148 3.19 -20.92 0.00
C PHE A 148 2.82 -22.18 -0.78
N ALA A 149 1.65 -22.20 -1.43
CA ALA A 149 1.21 -23.35 -2.21
C ALA A 149 2.19 -23.72 -3.34
N VAL A 150 2.79 -22.71 -3.98
CA VAL A 150 3.82 -22.93 -5.01
C VAL A 150 5.13 -23.41 -4.39
N LEU A 151 5.62 -22.79 -3.32
CA LEU A 151 6.91 -23.13 -2.71
C LEU A 151 6.87 -24.48 -1.98
N ALA A 152 5.72 -24.86 -1.42
CA ALA A 152 5.52 -26.15 -0.76
C ALA A 152 5.75 -27.35 -1.70
N TRP A 153 5.68 -27.13 -3.03
CA TRP A 153 6.04 -28.16 -4.01
C TRP A 153 7.51 -28.57 -3.95
N TRP A 154 8.40 -27.65 -3.59
CA TRP A 154 9.84 -27.90 -3.47
C TRP A 154 10.25 -28.27 -2.06
N ASP A 155 9.78 -27.53 -1.04
CA ASP A 155 10.09 -27.80 0.36
C ASP A 155 9.05 -27.19 1.31
N VAL A 156 8.25 -28.04 1.95
CA VAL A 156 7.18 -27.61 2.84
C VAL A 156 7.70 -26.91 4.10
N PRO A 157 8.74 -27.39 4.82
CA PRO A 157 9.23 -26.73 6.01
C PRO A 157 9.74 -25.32 5.76
N THR A 158 10.55 -25.13 4.72
CA THR A 158 11.10 -23.81 4.38
C THR A 158 10.01 -22.86 3.89
N ALA A 159 9.04 -23.36 3.09
CA ALA A 159 7.87 -22.58 2.67
C ALA A 159 7.01 -22.17 3.87
N ALA A 160 6.83 -23.05 4.87
CA ALA A 160 6.07 -22.72 6.09
C ALA A 160 6.74 -21.62 6.92
N ILE A 161 8.06 -21.61 7.02
CA ILE A 161 8.81 -20.52 7.68
C ILE A 161 8.52 -19.19 7.01
N LEU A 162 8.57 -19.14 5.68
CA LEU A 162 8.28 -17.92 4.92
C LEU A 162 6.82 -17.47 5.09
N LEU A 163 5.87 -18.41 5.11
CA LEU A 163 4.46 -18.12 5.35
C LEU A 163 4.25 -17.52 6.75
N VAL A 164 4.82 -18.16 7.79
CA VAL A 164 4.73 -17.67 9.17
C VAL A 164 5.35 -16.28 9.28
N ALA A 165 6.53 -16.09 8.69
CA ALA A 165 7.19 -14.78 8.66
C ALA A 165 6.31 -13.72 7.98
N ALA A 166 5.66 -14.04 6.86
CA ALA A 166 4.75 -13.14 6.17
C ALA A 166 3.52 -12.81 7.01
N LEU A 167 2.91 -13.79 7.67
CA LEU A 167 1.76 -13.57 8.55
C LEU A 167 2.12 -12.72 9.78
N VAL A 168 3.27 -12.98 10.40
CA VAL A 168 3.78 -12.18 11.51
C VAL A 168 4.05 -10.75 11.06
N THR A 169 4.70 -10.56 9.91
CA THR A 169 4.96 -9.25 9.32
C THR A 169 3.67 -8.47 9.01
N LEU A 170 2.60 -9.16 8.65
CA LEU A 170 1.28 -8.56 8.43
C LEU A 170 0.57 -8.21 9.75
N ALA A 171 0.74 -9.03 10.79
CA ALA A 171 0.07 -8.85 12.08
C ALA A 171 0.74 -7.78 12.96
N LEU A 172 2.07 -7.71 12.96
CA LEU A 172 2.84 -6.79 13.82
C LEU A 172 2.43 -5.31 13.73
N PRO A 173 2.22 -4.72 12.54
CA PRO A 173 1.77 -3.33 12.42
C PRO A 173 0.42 -3.07 13.08
N GLN A 174 -0.42 -4.08 13.22
CA GLN A 174 -1.74 -3.92 13.85
C GLN A 174 -1.64 -3.61 15.34
N LEU A 175 -0.54 -4.00 15.99
CA LEU A 175 -0.28 -3.66 17.40
C LEU A 175 -0.10 -2.15 17.60
N VAL A 176 0.48 -1.47 16.60
CA VAL A 176 0.77 -0.02 16.64
C VAL A 176 -0.38 0.81 16.05
N HIS A 177 -1.29 0.19 15.30
CA HIS A 177 -2.36 0.89 14.56
C HIS A 177 -3.20 1.84 15.40
N ARG A 178 -3.52 1.50 16.66
CA ARG A 178 -4.29 2.38 17.56
C ARG A 178 -3.51 3.64 17.95
N ALA A 179 -2.20 3.50 18.19
CA ALA A 179 -1.32 4.63 18.52
C ALA A 179 -1.12 5.52 17.30
N ASP A 180 -0.90 4.93 16.13
CA ASP A 180 -0.75 5.61 14.85
C ASP A 180 -1.99 6.46 14.51
N ARG A 181 -3.19 5.89 14.65
CA ARG A 181 -4.44 6.62 14.45
C ARG A 181 -4.61 7.79 15.43
N ARG A 182 -4.24 7.61 16.71
CA ARG A 182 -4.31 8.70 17.70
C ARG A 182 -3.33 9.82 17.35
N ALA A 183 -2.12 9.48 16.97
CA ALA A 183 -1.10 10.44 16.54
C ALA A 183 -1.53 11.22 15.29
N ALA A 184 -2.11 10.53 14.29
CA ALA A 184 -2.63 11.16 13.08
C ALA A 184 -3.76 12.16 13.37
N LEU A 185 -4.70 11.80 14.27
CA LEU A 185 -5.78 12.70 14.69
C LEU A 185 -5.23 13.89 15.49
N ALA A 186 -4.26 13.69 16.38
CA ALA A 186 -3.61 14.77 17.13
C ALA A 186 -2.90 15.74 16.20
N ARG A 187 -2.16 15.23 15.19
CA ARG A 187 -1.53 16.05 14.16
C ARG A 187 -2.55 16.87 13.37
N SER A 188 -3.66 16.24 12.95
CA SER A 188 -4.72 16.94 12.21
C SER A 188 -5.35 18.06 13.04
N ALA A 189 -5.61 17.82 14.33
CA ALA A 189 -6.11 18.85 15.24
C ALA A 189 -5.11 20.00 15.43
N ALA A 190 -3.81 19.68 15.63
CA ALA A 190 -2.76 20.68 15.76
C ALA A 190 -2.58 21.50 14.47
N PHE A 191 -2.67 20.86 13.30
CA PHE A 191 -2.61 21.54 11.99
C PHE A 191 -3.75 22.53 11.82
N LYS A 192 -4.98 22.10 12.15
CA LYS A 192 -6.17 22.97 12.10
C LYS A 192 -6.01 24.17 13.04
N ALA A 193 -5.64 23.93 14.29
CA ALA A 193 -5.45 24.98 15.29
C ALA A 193 -4.34 25.98 14.93
N PHE A 194 -3.26 25.51 14.28
CA PHE A 194 -2.22 26.37 13.74
C PHE A 194 -2.72 27.19 12.55
N GLY A 195 -3.44 26.57 11.62
CA GLY A 195 -3.97 27.25 10.43
C GLY A 195 -4.97 28.35 10.76
N GLU A 196 -5.87 28.12 11.71
CA GLU A 196 -6.82 29.11 12.21
C GLU A 196 -6.09 30.31 12.81
N GLU A 197 -5.15 30.08 13.73
CA GLU A 197 -4.37 31.13 14.38
C GLU A 197 -3.47 31.91 13.39
N PHE A 198 -2.90 31.19 12.39
CA PHE A 198 -2.08 31.81 11.35
C PHE A 198 -2.93 32.74 10.46
N LEU A 199 -4.12 32.30 10.07
CA LEU A 199 -5.02 33.13 9.26
C LEU A 199 -5.48 34.37 10.02
N ASP A 200 -5.84 34.21 11.29
CA ASP A 200 -6.20 35.33 12.18
C ASP A 200 -5.04 36.33 12.31
N ALA A 201 -3.79 35.82 12.44
CA ALA A 201 -2.60 36.66 12.49
C ALA A 201 -2.39 37.49 11.25
N VAL A 202 -2.58 36.86 10.05
CA VAL A 202 -2.39 37.55 8.77
C VAL A 202 -3.47 38.60 8.54
N GLN A 203 -4.74 38.25 8.82
CA GLN A 203 -5.87 39.15 8.67
C GLN A 203 -5.81 40.32 9.66
N GLY A 204 -5.41 40.05 10.92
CA GLY A 204 -5.28 41.02 11.99
C GLY A 204 -3.92 41.75 12.04
N LEU A 205 -3.01 41.53 11.07
CA LEU A 205 -1.65 42.08 11.11
C LEU A 205 -1.59 43.59 11.24
N PRO A 206 -2.41 44.41 10.54
CA PRO A 206 -2.43 45.86 10.72
C PRO A 206 -2.81 46.24 12.15
N THR A 207 -3.80 45.58 12.73
CA THR A 207 -4.27 45.81 14.09
C THR A 207 -3.19 45.45 15.12
N LEU A 208 -2.58 44.27 14.97
CA LEU A 208 -1.50 43.84 15.84
C LEU A 208 -0.30 44.78 15.84
N LYS A 209 0.03 45.38 14.68
CA LYS A 209 1.07 46.39 14.56
C LYS A 209 0.68 47.70 15.22
N ALA A 210 -0.56 48.15 15.01
CA ALA A 210 -1.06 49.40 15.61
C ALA A 210 -1.06 49.37 17.13
N PHE A 211 -1.35 48.20 17.73
CA PHE A 211 -1.36 48.00 19.19
C PHE A 211 -0.04 47.47 19.76
N GLY A 212 1.01 47.35 18.96
CA GLY A 212 2.34 46.87 19.41
C GLY A 212 2.35 45.38 19.89
N GLN A 213 1.34 44.57 19.53
CA GLN A 213 1.15 43.20 20.02
C GLN A 213 1.75 42.14 19.10
N SER A 214 2.45 42.52 18.04
CA SER A 214 3.01 41.58 17.06
C SER A 214 3.94 40.53 17.67
N THR A 215 4.76 40.93 18.66
CA THR A 215 5.70 40.01 19.32
C THR A 215 4.98 38.98 20.21
N ALA A 216 3.99 39.42 21.00
CA ALA A 216 3.22 38.53 21.85
C ALA A 216 2.41 37.52 21.03
N PHE A 217 1.80 37.96 19.93
CA PHE A 217 1.08 37.08 19.04
C PHE A 217 2.01 36.12 18.28
N GLY A 218 3.18 36.60 17.87
CA GLY A 218 4.22 35.76 17.29
C GLY A 218 4.69 34.62 18.22
N ALA A 219 4.81 34.90 19.52
CA ALA A 219 5.12 33.89 20.51
C ALA A 219 4.01 32.82 20.65
N LYS A 220 2.76 33.24 20.61
CA LYS A 220 1.58 32.34 20.60
C LYS A 220 1.56 31.44 19.36
N LEU A 221 1.80 32.02 18.19
CA LEU A 221 1.85 31.28 16.92
C LEU A 221 3.03 30.29 16.92
N ALA A 222 4.20 30.69 17.45
CA ALA A 222 5.34 29.81 17.59
C ALA A 222 5.08 28.62 18.53
N ALA A 223 4.27 28.80 19.58
CA ALA A 223 3.84 27.71 20.45
C ALA A 223 2.93 26.71 19.69
N LYS A 224 2.00 27.19 18.89
CA LYS A 224 1.16 26.33 18.04
C LYS A 224 1.97 25.60 16.98
N ALA A 225 2.95 26.27 16.36
CA ALA A 225 3.86 25.66 15.40
C ALA A 225 4.69 24.53 16.04
N ARG A 226 5.17 24.71 17.28
CA ARG A 226 5.86 23.66 18.03
C ARG A 226 4.95 22.47 18.30
N ALA A 227 3.74 22.68 18.78
CA ALA A 227 2.77 21.60 19.01
C ALA A 227 2.47 20.82 17.73
N LEU A 228 2.38 21.49 16.57
CA LEU A 228 2.24 20.84 15.27
C LEU A 228 3.49 20.03 14.91
N SER A 229 4.69 20.60 15.13
CA SER A 229 5.96 19.90 14.90
C SER A 229 6.06 18.64 15.74
N ASP A 230 5.77 18.72 17.04
CA ASP A 230 5.83 17.58 17.98
C ASP A 230 4.85 16.49 17.59
N SER A 231 3.60 16.85 17.24
CA SER A 231 2.61 15.89 16.78
C SER A 231 2.99 15.24 15.44
N THR A 232 3.62 15.99 14.54
CA THR A 232 4.14 15.48 13.27
C THR A 232 5.31 14.52 13.50
N PHE A 233 6.22 14.86 14.42
CA PHE A 233 7.32 13.98 14.80
C PHE A 233 6.84 12.63 15.32
N TRP A 234 5.80 12.61 16.18
CA TRP A 234 5.21 11.37 16.67
C TRP A 234 4.61 10.51 15.57
N VAL A 235 3.91 11.10 14.60
CA VAL A 235 3.39 10.36 13.42
C VAL A 235 4.54 9.73 12.63
N LEU A 236 5.62 10.49 12.39
CA LEU A 236 6.79 9.98 11.68
C LEU A 236 7.50 8.86 12.47
N ALA A 237 7.67 9.02 13.78
CA ALA A 237 8.30 8.02 14.64
C ALA A 237 7.52 6.69 14.65
N LEU A 238 6.19 6.74 14.77
CA LEU A 238 5.34 5.55 14.70
C LEU A 238 5.38 4.92 13.30
N GLY A 239 5.42 5.73 12.24
CA GLY A 239 5.58 5.25 10.88
C GLY A 239 6.91 4.51 10.68
N LEU A 240 8.02 5.04 11.23
CA LEU A 240 9.33 4.39 11.22
C LEU A 240 9.34 3.08 12.03
N LEU A 241 8.69 3.06 13.20
CA LEU A 241 8.56 1.87 14.02
C LEU A 241 7.80 0.76 13.27
N THR A 242 6.71 1.11 12.61
CA THR A 242 5.94 0.17 11.78
C THR A 242 6.77 -0.37 10.61
N ARG A 243 7.61 0.49 9.99
CA ARG A 243 8.54 0.08 8.95
C ARG A 243 9.60 -0.88 9.49
N LEU A 244 10.17 -0.57 10.64
CA LEU A 244 11.16 -1.43 11.31
C LEU A 244 10.60 -2.84 11.55
N PHE A 245 9.38 -2.98 12.07
CA PHE A 245 8.73 -4.29 12.25
C PHE A 245 8.57 -5.05 10.93
N THR A 246 8.20 -4.36 9.86
CA THR A 246 8.05 -4.98 8.54
C THR A 246 9.40 -5.45 7.99
N ASP A 247 10.44 -4.61 8.10
CA ASP A 247 11.77 -4.90 7.57
C ASP A 247 12.45 -6.01 8.39
N LEU A 248 12.30 -6.00 9.73
CA LEU A 248 12.78 -7.07 10.61
C LEU A 248 12.06 -8.40 10.34
N GLY A 249 10.73 -8.40 10.21
CA GLY A 249 9.96 -9.60 9.89
C GLY A 249 10.37 -10.21 8.56
N THR A 250 10.58 -9.37 7.56
CA THR A 250 11.07 -9.79 6.23
C THR A 250 12.49 -10.35 6.31
N GLY A 251 13.41 -9.63 6.98
CA GLY A 251 14.82 -10.02 7.09
C GLY A 251 15.01 -11.30 7.91
N LEU A 252 14.35 -11.39 9.08
CA LEU A 252 14.42 -12.59 9.94
C LEU A 252 13.76 -13.79 9.28
N GLY A 253 12.62 -13.59 8.59
CA GLY A 253 11.97 -14.67 7.83
C GLY A 253 12.86 -15.21 6.70
N ALA A 254 13.51 -14.34 5.95
CA ALA A 254 14.46 -14.74 4.92
C ALA A 254 15.69 -15.44 5.52
N ALA A 255 16.27 -14.90 6.59
CA ALA A 255 17.43 -15.50 7.27
C ALA A 255 17.10 -16.89 7.83
N ALA A 256 15.92 -17.05 8.46
CA ALA A 256 15.48 -18.34 8.97
C ALA A 256 15.25 -19.36 7.83
N ALA A 257 14.65 -18.93 6.72
CA ALA A 257 14.46 -19.79 5.55
C ALA A 257 15.81 -20.24 4.93
N ILE A 258 16.78 -19.33 4.86
CA ILE A 258 18.14 -19.64 4.40
C ILE A 258 18.81 -20.66 5.35
N ALA A 259 18.78 -20.38 6.65
CA ALA A 259 19.45 -21.24 7.65
C ALA A 259 18.87 -22.67 7.65
N VAL A 260 17.54 -22.79 7.69
CA VAL A 260 16.87 -24.10 7.68
C VAL A 260 17.04 -24.78 6.32
N GLY A 261 16.90 -24.05 5.20
CA GLY A 261 17.10 -24.61 3.87
C GLY A 261 18.53 -25.11 3.65
N ALA A 262 19.54 -24.34 4.06
CA ALA A 262 20.94 -24.75 4.00
C ALA A 262 21.23 -25.97 4.88
N TRP A 263 20.65 -26.04 6.08
CA TRP A 263 20.74 -27.19 6.94
C TRP A 263 20.15 -28.45 6.28
N ARG A 264 18.96 -28.31 5.65
CA ARG A 264 18.30 -29.44 4.95
C ARG A 264 19.07 -29.86 3.68
N VAL A 265 19.67 -28.95 2.95
CA VAL A 265 20.54 -29.27 1.80
C VAL A 265 21.75 -30.11 2.28
N ARG A 266 22.36 -29.68 3.39
CA ARG A 266 23.51 -30.42 3.98
C ARG A 266 23.15 -31.83 4.41
N HIS A 267 21.92 -32.08 4.85
CA HIS A 267 21.44 -33.42 5.27
C HIS A 267 20.88 -34.27 4.10
N GLY A 268 20.81 -33.69 2.89
CA GLY A 268 20.30 -34.37 1.70
C GLY A 268 18.77 -34.38 1.56
N ASP A 269 18.05 -33.68 2.46
CA ASP A 269 16.58 -33.60 2.44
C ASP A 269 16.05 -32.63 1.38
N MET A 270 16.89 -31.76 0.83
CA MET A 270 16.54 -30.72 -0.14
C MET A 270 17.66 -30.55 -1.17
N SER A 271 17.30 -30.37 -2.44
CA SER A 271 18.29 -30.06 -3.48
C SER A 271 18.74 -28.60 -3.40
N LEU A 272 19.95 -28.30 -3.88
CA LEU A 272 20.43 -26.93 -4.00
C LEU A 272 19.53 -26.10 -4.95
N GLU A 273 19.01 -26.70 -6.02
CA GLU A 273 18.06 -26.08 -6.92
C GLU A 273 16.79 -25.65 -6.18
N ALA A 274 16.21 -26.55 -5.37
CA ALA A 274 15.02 -26.25 -4.56
C ALA A 274 15.28 -25.09 -3.58
N LEU A 275 16.44 -25.08 -2.91
CA LEU A 275 16.82 -23.97 -2.03
C LEU A 275 16.88 -22.63 -2.78
N LEU A 276 17.55 -22.59 -3.93
CA LEU A 276 17.67 -21.37 -4.74
C LEU A 276 16.29 -20.86 -5.22
N ILE A 277 15.42 -21.80 -5.66
CA ILE A 277 14.05 -21.45 -6.06
C ILE A 277 13.26 -20.86 -4.88
N VAL A 278 13.29 -21.52 -3.72
CA VAL A 278 12.55 -21.07 -2.52
C VAL A 278 13.04 -19.70 -2.05
N LEU A 279 14.35 -19.46 -2.08
CA LEU A 279 14.93 -18.17 -1.71
C LEU A 279 14.53 -17.07 -2.68
N MET A 280 14.64 -17.33 -3.98
CA MET A 280 14.30 -16.33 -5.00
C MET A 280 12.81 -16.03 -5.00
N ALA A 281 11.95 -17.04 -5.05
CA ALA A 281 10.51 -16.87 -5.07
C ALA A 281 9.94 -16.45 -3.71
N GLY A 282 10.56 -16.87 -2.61
CA GLY A 282 10.17 -16.48 -1.26
C GLY A 282 10.29 -14.98 -0.99
N SER A 283 11.23 -14.30 -1.64
CA SER A 283 11.35 -12.84 -1.54
C SER A 283 10.11 -12.10 -2.05
N GLU A 284 9.35 -12.71 -2.97
CA GLU A 284 8.13 -12.12 -3.53
C GLU A 284 6.93 -12.15 -2.56
N ILE A 285 6.96 -12.99 -1.50
CA ILE A 285 5.86 -13.11 -0.53
C ILE A 285 5.59 -11.78 0.21
N PHE A 286 6.63 -10.97 0.39
CA PHE A 286 6.55 -9.70 1.11
C PHE A 286 6.18 -8.51 0.22
N ARG A 287 6.27 -8.65 -1.10
CA ARG A 287 6.02 -7.56 -2.05
C ARG A 287 4.58 -7.04 -2.01
N PRO A 288 3.52 -7.88 -2.11
CA PRO A 288 2.14 -7.41 -2.05
C PRO A 288 1.81 -6.71 -0.72
N LEU A 289 2.48 -7.11 0.37
CA LEU A 289 2.33 -6.49 1.69
C LEU A 289 2.94 -5.08 1.71
N ARG A 290 4.11 -4.90 1.09
CA ARG A 290 4.75 -3.58 0.94
C ARG A 290 3.92 -2.66 0.05
N ASP A 291 3.41 -3.18 -1.07
CA ASP A 291 2.58 -2.43 -2.02
C ASP A 291 1.26 -1.98 -1.36
N LEU A 292 0.59 -2.85 -0.59
CA LEU A 292 -0.61 -2.51 0.16
C LEU A 292 -0.35 -1.36 1.15
N ARG A 293 0.79 -1.40 1.83
CA ARG A 293 1.19 -0.35 2.78
C ARG A 293 1.43 0.98 2.08
N ALA A 294 2.11 0.99 0.93
CA ALA A 294 2.35 2.20 0.14
C ALA A 294 1.02 2.89 -0.23
N VAL A 295 0.02 2.11 -0.64
CA VAL A 295 -1.31 2.63 -1.01
C VAL A 295 -2.06 3.18 0.22
N LEU A 296 -1.93 2.56 1.40
CA LEU A 296 -2.55 3.05 2.64
C LEU A 296 -2.04 4.44 3.04
N HIS A 297 -0.76 4.74 2.78
CA HIS A 297 -0.17 6.05 3.12
C HIS A 297 -0.50 7.15 2.09
N GLN A 298 -0.88 6.79 0.87
CA GLN A 298 -1.31 7.75 -0.17
C GLN A 298 -2.77 8.20 0.00
N GLY A 299 -3.58 7.45 0.74
CA GLY A 299 -5.00 7.71 0.94
C GLY A 299 -5.35 8.36 2.30
N MET A 300 -4.37 8.77 3.08
CA MET A 300 -4.50 9.53 4.34
C MET A 300 -3.89 10.92 4.21
#